data_277312472f920c4b59790bcfd9d9a526
#
_entry.id   277312472f920c4b59790bcfd9d9a526
#
_cell.length_a   1.000
_cell.length_b   1.000
_cell.length_c   1.000
_cell.angle_alpha   90.00
_cell.angle_beta   90.00
_cell.angle_gamma   90.00
#
_symmetry.space_group_name_H-M   'P 1'
#
loop_
_entity.id
_entity.type
_entity.pdbx_description
1 polymer ?
#
loop_
_entity_poly.entity_id
_entity_poly.type
_entity_poly.pdbx_seq_one_letter_code
_entity_poly.pdbx_strand_id
1 'polypeptide(L)'
;RVNAHEYFHVYQAAHKVYRGDGGDGFGWSTTRWVEEGVAVYFEQAISERMRWQDIVALDTRVKEDLISMKSFSARFPGISIRDVDSAVQTERLISYCGKQCIGALQYEFGHIAFRYLESKASQEKILFDYWDAAGEYGWAEAFELVFDQSLTSFYSEFEAFLQLSVDEQLTEFGISP
;
A
#
# COMPACT_ATOMS: atom_id res chain seq x y z
N ARG A 1 -10.61 3.69 14.40
CA ARG A 1 -9.84 3.12 13.27
C ARG A 1 -10.42 3.53 11.94
N VAL A 2 -11.61 3.08 11.60
CA VAL A 2 -12.28 3.42 10.33
C VAL A 2 -12.27 4.93 10.04
N ASN A 3 -12.39 5.77 11.04
CA ASN A 3 -12.43 7.22 10.84
C ASN A 3 -11.10 7.82 10.35
N ALA A 4 -9.94 7.33 10.79
CA ALA A 4 -8.65 7.85 10.33
C ALA A 4 -8.35 7.40 8.91
N HIS A 5 -8.65 6.16 8.57
CA HIS A 5 -8.57 5.59 7.23
C HIS A 5 -9.43 6.41 6.24
N GLU A 6 -10.72 6.56 6.52
CA GLU A 6 -11.66 7.31 5.67
C GLU A 6 -11.28 8.80 5.56
N TYR A 7 -10.76 9.40 6.64
CA TYR A 7 -10.27 10.77 6.60
C TYR A 7 -9.11 10.94 5.62
N PHE A 8 -8.22 9.93 5.54
CA PHE A 8 -7.13 9.99 4.57
C PHE A 8 -7.63 9.93 3.13
N HIS A 9 -8.71 9.21 2.83
CA HIS A 9 -9.34 9.25 1.51
C HIS A 9 -9.88 10.63 1.14
N VAL A 10 -10.37 11.41 2.11
CA VAL A 10 -10.76 12.81 1.87
C VAL A 10 -9.53 13.65 1.49
N TYR A 11 -8.42 13.46 2.19
CA TYR A 11 -7.15 14.12 1.86
C TYR A 11 -6.67 13.72 0.46
N GLN A 12 -6.65 12.45 0.14
CA GLN A 12 -6.29 11.95 -1.20
C GLN A 12 -7.16 12.58 -2.29
N ALA A 13 -8.47 12.63 -2.08
CA ALA A 13 -9.42 13.23 -3.02
C ALA A 13 -9.16 14.73 -3.24
N ALA A 14 -8.73 15.45 -2.22
CA ALA A 14 -8.42 16.87 -2.32
C ALA A 14 -7.14 17.17 -3.13
N HIS A 15 -6.20 16.20 -3.17
CA HIS A 15 -4.91 16.36 -3.86
C HIS A 15 -4.86 15.65 -5.22
N LYS A 16 -5.83 14.82 -5.53
CA LYS A 16 -5.93 14.20 -6.86
C LYS A 16 -6.50 15.15 -7.87
N VAL A 17 -5.76 15.41 -8.94
CA VAL A 17 -6.37 16.02 -10.14
C VAL A 17 -7.29 14.97 -10.75
N TYR A 18 -8.58 15.28 -10.73
CA TYR A 18 -9.63 14.53 -11.38
C TYR A 18 -9.42 14.62 -12.90
N ARG A 19 -8.65 13.73 -13.47
CA ARG A 19 -8.64 13.54 -14.93
C ARG A 19 -9.80 12.60 -15.27
N GLY A 20 -10.85 13.17 -15.86
CA GLY A 20 -12.15 12.55 -16.09
C GLY A 20 -12.21 11.40 -17.12
N ASP A 21 -11.12 10.70 -17.32
CA ASP A 21 -10.95 9.58 -18.25
C ASP A 21 -10.75 8.22 -17.56
N GLY A 22 -10.92 8.17 -16.25
CA GLY A 22 -10.97 6.92 -15.49
C GLY A 22 -12.25 6.15 -15.79
N GLY A 23 -12.17 5.18 -16.72
CA GLY A 23 -13.30 4.41 -17.20
C GLY A 23 -13.91 3.40 -16.20
N ASP A 24 -13.64 3.52 -14.90
CA ASP A 24 -14.13 2.64 -13.84
C ASP A 24 -15.29 3.22 -13.01
N GLY A 25 -15.81 4.38 -13.39
CA GLY A 25 -16.94 5.03 -12.73
C GLY A 25 -16.63 5.68 -11.38
N PHE A 26 -15.42 5.52 -10.85
CA PHE A 26 -14.97 6.13 -9.60
C PHE A 26 -13.92 7.23 -9.79
N GLY A 27 -13.41 7.43 -11.01
CA GLY A 27 -12.51 8.55 -11.35
C GLY A 27 -11.14 8.53 -10.65
N TRP A 28 -10.73 7.42 -10.10
CA TRP A 28 -9.47 7.30 -9.40
C TRP A 28 -8.31 7.11 -10.38
N SER A 29 -7.35 8.00 -10.32
CA SER A 29 -6.16 8.00 -11.18
C SER A 29 -4.99 7.20 -10.59
N THR A 30 -5.21 6.45 -9.50
CA THR A 30 -4.18 5.66 -8.82
C THR A 30 -4.52 4.19 -8.81
N THR A 31 -3.50 3.36 -8.59
CA THR A 31 -3.71 1.94 -8.33
C THR A 31 -4.30 1.70 -6.94
N ARG A 32 -5.09 0.66 -6.81
CA ARG A 32 -5.82 0.33 -5.59
C ARG A 32 -4.91 0.06 -4.38
N TRP A 33 -3.77 -0.57 -4.58
CA TRP A 33 -2.84 -0.81 -3.47
C TRP A 33 -2.22 0.48 -2.91
N VAL A 34 -2.03 1.49 -3.77
CA VAL A 34 -1.55 2.81 -3.33
C VAL A 34 -2.63 3.52 -2.52
N GLU A 35 -3.87 3.50 -2.99
CA GLU A 35 -4.97 4.20 -2.30
C GLU A 35 -5.26 3.64 -0.93
N GLU A 36 -5.58 2.35 -0.90
CA GLU A 36 -6.01 1.68 0.32
C GLU A 36 -4.82 1.40 1.25
N GLY A 37 -3.69 0.99 0.67
CA GLY A 37 -2.49 0.67 1.45
C GLY A 37 -1.95 1.85 2.23
N VAL A 38 -1.88 3.05 1.60
CA VAL A 38 -1.44 4.24 2.34
C VAL A 38 -2.47 4.72 3.36
N ALA A 39 -3.76 4.51 3.13
CA ALA A 39 -4.78 4.85 4.11
C ALA A 39 -4.68 3.96 5.37
N VAL A 40 -4.38 2.66 5.20
CA VAL A 40 -4.07 1.75 6.33
C VAL A 40 -2.77 2.16 7.02
N TYR A 41 -1.73 2.48 6.25
CA TYR A 41 -0.46 2.98 6.78
C TYR A 41 -0.66 4.27 7.60
N PHE A 42 -1.42 5.25 7.07
CA PHE A 42 -1.74 6.48 7.77
C PHE A 42 -2.51 6.22 9.08
N GLU A 43 -3.51 5.33 9.04
CA GLU A 43 -4.25 4.96 10.26
C GLU A 43 -3.30 4.45 11.36
N GLN A 44 -2.31 3.65 11.00
CA GLN A 44 -1.32 3.16 11.96
C GLN A 44 -0.39 4.27 12.44
N ALA A 45 0.20 5.03 11.52
CA ALA A 45 1.12 6.11 11.85
C ALA A 45 0.48 7.16 12.78
N ILE A 46 -0.77 7.56 12.51
CA ILE A 46 -1.49 8.51 13.38
C ILE A 46 -1.86 7.88 14.73
N SER A 47 -2.23 6.61 14.74
CA SER A 47 -2.56 5.88 15.98
C SER A 47 -1.35 5.77 16.92
N GLU A 48 -0.18 5.53 16.35
CA GLU A 48 1.09 5.54 17.08
C GLU A 48 1.40 6.95 17.62
N ARG A 49 1.42 7.94 16.75
CA ARG A 49 1.75 9.33 17.09
C ARG A 49 0.82 9.90 18.16
N MET A 50 -0.47 9.62 18.07
CA MET A 50 -1.50 10.09 19.01
C MET A 50 -1.65 9.18 20.23
N ARG A 51 -0.92 8.07 20.28
CA ARG A 51 -1.02 7.05 21.34
C ARG A 51 -2.46 6.52 21.52
N TRP A 52 -3.20 6.39 20.42
CA TRP A 52 -4.54 5.82 20.43
C TRP A 52 -4.53 4.29 20.61
N GLN A 53 -3.40 3.68 20.30
CA GLN A 53 -3.15 2.25 20.47
C GLN A 53 -1.78 2.03 21.12
N ASP A 54 -1.63 0.87 21.75
CA ASP A 54 -0.36 0.40 22.23
C ASP A 54 0.55 0.03 21.04
N ILE A 55 1.82 0.40 21.11
CA ILE A 55 2.82 0.07 20.09
C ILE A 55 2.89 -1.45 19.86
N VAL A 56 2.81 -2.26 20.93
CA VAL A 56 2.79 -3.73 20.84
C VAL A 56 1.60 -4.22 20.01
N ALA A 57 0.45 -3.56 20.08
CA ALA A 57 -0.72 -3.91 19.28
C ALA A 57 -0.52 -3.57 17.81
N LEU A 58 0.21 -2.49 17.49
CA LEU A 58 0.55 -2.09 16.13
C LEU A 58 1.57 -3.06 15.51
N ASP A 59 2.63 -3.41 16.24
CA ASP A 59 3.64 -4.38 15.82
C ASP A 59 3.00 -5.76 15.59
N THR A 60 2.10 -6.19 16.47
CA THR A 60 1.34 -7.43 16.32
C THR A 60 0.54 -7.43 15.03
N ARG A 61 -0.09 -6.31 14.67
CA ARG A 61 -0.82 -6.20 13.42
C ARG A 61 0.08 -6.33 12.19
N VAL A 62 1.24 -5.67 12.21
CA VAL A 62 2.22 -5.83 11.12
C VAL A 62 2.63 -7.30 10.97
N LYS A 63 2.89 -7.99 12.07
CA LYS A 63 3.21 -9.42 12.07
C LYS A 63 2.07 -10.28 11.52
N GLU A 64 0.83 -10.00 11.90
CA GLU A 64 -0.36 -10.69 11.38
C GLU A 64 -0.54 -10.48 9.87
N ASP A 65 -0.36 -9.25 9.38
CA ASP A 65 -0.44 -8.92 7.96
C ASP A 65 0.66 -9.70 7.18
N LEU A 66 1.90 -9.74 7.67
CA LEU A 66 3.00 -10.50 7.05
C LEU A 66 2.69 -12.01 6.99
N ILE A 67 2.16 -12.60 8.06
CA ILE A 67 1.76 -14.01 8.10
C ILE A 67 0.62 -14.28 7.10
N SER A 68 -0.38 -13.39 7.05
CA SER A 68 -1.49 -13.48 6.11
C SER A 68 -0.99 -13.43 4.66
N MET A 69 -0.09 -12.49 4.35
CA MET A 69 0.52 -12.37 3.02
C MET A 69 1.31 -13.62 2.61
N LYS A 70 2.05 -14.25 3.53
CA LYS A 70 2.73 -15.53 3.27
C LYS A 70 1.73 -16.63 2.92
N SER A 71 0.66 -16.73 3.70
CA SER A 71 -0.41 -17.70 3.47
C SER A 71 -1.12 -17.46 2.14
N PHE A 72 -1.37 -16.20 1.80
CA PHE A 72 -1.94 -15.79 0.53
C PHE A 72 -1.03 -16.17 -0.65
N SER A 73 0.25 -15.81 -0.59
CA SER A 73 1.23 -16.11 -1.65
C SER A 73 1.42 -17.61 -1.87
N ALA A 74 1.37 -18.41 -0.80
CA ALA A 74 1.40 -19.86 -0.90
C ALA A 74 0.14 -20.45 -1.59
N ARG A 75 -1.02 -19.85 -1.34
CA ARG A 75 -2.30 -20.25 -1.95
C ARG A 75 -2.46 -19.81 -3.39
N PHE A 76 -1.94 -18.64 -3.73
CA PHE A 76 -2.07 -18.00 -5.03
C PHE A 76 -0.69 -17.57 -5.58
N PRO A 77 0.14 -18.54 -5.98
CA PRO A 77 1.49 -18.25 -6.44
C PRO A 77 1.47 -17.42 -7.72
N GLY A 78 2.36 -16.43 -7.77
CA GLY A 78 2.51 -15.52 -8.92
C GLY A 78 1.58 -14.32 -8.92
N ILE A 79 0.69 -14.18 -7.94
CA ILE A 79 -0.10 -12.96 -7.74
C ILE A 79 0.75 -11.93 -6.96
N SER A 80 0.72 -10.68 -7.41
CA SER A 80 1.42 -9.56 -6.80
C SER A 80 0.57 -8.28 -6.76
N ILE A 81 1.06 -7.24 -6.08
CA ILE A 81 0.36 -5.94 -6.04
C ILE A 81 0.22 -5.29 -7.42
N ARG A 82 1.01 -5.70 -8.42
CA ARG A 82 0.86 -5.25 -9.82
C ARG A 82 -0.48 -5.67 -10.44
N ASP A 83 -1.07 -6.75 -9.94
CA ASP A 83 -2.33 -7.28 -10.49
C ASP A 83 -3.54 -6.42 -10.13
N VAL A 84 -3.35 -5.34 -9.38
CA VAL A 84 -4.36 -4.32 -9.08
C VAL A 84 -3.97 -2.91 -9.58
N ASP A 85 -2.99 -2.81 -10.48
CA ASP A 85 -2.53 -1.54 -11.06
C ASP A 85 -3.51 -0.97 -12.11
N SER A 86 -4.39 -1.79 -12.64
CA SER A 86 -5.38 -1.36 -13.62
C SER A 86 -6.70 -2.12 -13.48
N ALA A 87 -7.78 -1.53 -13.97
CA ALA A 87 -9.09 -2.17 -13.99
C ALA A 87 -9.06 -3.52 -14.70
N VAL A 88 -8.34 -3.63 -15.83
CA VAL A 88 -8.24 -4.87 -16.61
C VAL A 88 -7.54 -5.98 -15.82
N GLN A 89 -6.45 -5.66 -15.12
CA GLN A 89 -5.74 -6.61 -14.25
C GLN A 89 -6.63 -7.03 -13.09
N THR A 90 -7.30 -6.08 -12.45
CA THR A 90 -8.24 -6.32 -11.35
C THR A 90 -9.38 -7.25 -11.77
N GLU A 91 -9.98 -7.07 -12.94
CA GLU A 91 -11.03 -7.96 -13.47
C GLU A 91 -10.52 -9.39 -13.70
N ARG A 92 -9.31 -9.55 -14.24
CA ARG A 92 -8.67 -10.86 -14.39
C ARG A 92 -8.46 -11.52 -13.04
N LEU A 93 -8.00 -10.77 -12.04
CA LEU A 93 -7.80 -11.25 -10.69
C LEU A 93 -9.10 -11.70 -10.04
N ILE A 94 -10.19 -10.93 -10.19
CA ILE A 94 -11.52 -11.32 -9.71
C ILE A 94 -11.96 -12.65 -10.33
N SER A 95 -11.72 -12.82 -11.61
CA SER A 95 -12.09 -14.06 -12.33
C SER A 95 -11.26 -15.27 -11.86
N TYR A 96 -10.03 -15.06 -11.41
CA TYR A 96 -9.13 -16.12 -10.96
C TYR A 96 -9.37 -16.56 -9.50
N CYS A 97 -9.46 -15.61 -8.57
CA CYS A 97 -9.51 -15.91 -7.14
C CYS A 97 -10.57 -15.11 -6.36
N GLY A 98 -11.44 -14.38 -7.08
CA GLY A 98 -12.53 -13.63 -6.48
C GLY A 98 -12.11 -12.30 -5.83
N LYS A 99 -13.10 -11.61 -5.25
CA LYS A 99 -12.88 -10.30 -4.61
C LYS A 99 -11.95 -10.34 -3.39
N GLN A 100 -11.80 -11.51 -2.78
CA GLN A 100 -10.88 -11.68 -1.63
C GLN A 100 -9.42 -11.37 -1.99
N CYS A 101 -8.98 -11.67 -3.22
CA CYS A 101 -7.63 -11.35 -3.66
C CYS A 101 -7.41 -9.85 -3.78
N ILE A 102 -8.41 -9.11 -4.25
CA ILE A 102 -8.33 -7.66 -4.32
C ILE A 102 -8.18 -7.09 -2.92
N GLY A 103 -9.01 -7.52 -1.97
CA GLY A 103 -8.93 -7.07 -0.59
C GLY A 103 -7.54 -7.29 0.01
N ALA A 104 -6.97 -8.50 -0.13
CA ALA A 104 -5.63 -8.77 0.36
C ALA A 104 -4.59 -7.83 -0.26
N LEU A 105 -4.57 -7.68 -1.59
CA LEU A 105 -3.59 -6.86 -2.28
C LEU A 105 -3.73 -5.36 -1.99
N GLN A 106 -4.95 -4.88 -1.82
CA GLN A 106 -5.20 -3.46 -1.53
C GLN A 106 -4.83 -3.07 -0.10
N TYR A 107 -5.26 -3.87 0.87
CA TYR A 107 -5.14 -3.54 2.29
C TYR A 107 -3.86 -4.10 2.91
N GLU A 108 -3.67 -5.41 2.91
CA GLU A 108 -2.54 -6.05 3.59
C GLU A 108 -1.22 -5.81 2.84
N PHE A 109 -1.17 -6.19 1.55
CA PHE A 109 0.03 -5.98 0.74
C PHE A 109 0.32 -4.49 0.53
N GLY A 110 -0.69 -3.67 0.28
CA GLY A 110 -0.54 -2.23 0.14
C GLY A 110 0.01 -1.58 1.42
N HIS A 111 -0.52 -1.94 2.59
CA HIS A 111 -0.01 -1.48 3.88
C HIS A 111 1.47 -1.84 4.07
N ILE A 112 1.83 -3.11 3.89
CA ILE A 112 3.22 -3.57 4.03
C ILE A 112 4.14 -2.94 2.98
N ALA A 113 3.65 -2.67 1.77
CA ALA A 113 4.41 -1.95 0.75
C ALA A 113 4.78 -0.52 1.20
N PHE A 114 3.86 0.20 1.87
CA PHE A 114 4.15 1.52 2.43
C PHE A 114 5.04 1.46 3.67
N ARG A 115 4.92 0.43 4.51
CA ARG A 115 5.91 0.19 5.60
C ARG A 115 7.30 -0.10 5.02
N TYR A 116 7.39 -0.84 3.92
CA TYR A 116 8.65 -1.07 3.23
C TYR A 116 9.22 0.20 2.61
N LEU A 117 8.38 1.06 2.04
CA LEU A 117 8.81 2.39 1.57
C LEU A 117 9.32 3.27 2.72
N GLU A 118 8.66 3.23 3.90
CA GLU A 118 9.09 3.98 5.08
C GLU A 118 10.50 3.59 5.54
N SER A 119 10.92 2.35 5.37
CA SER A 119 12.30 1.94 5.68
C SER A 119 13.36 2.64 4.79
N LYS A 120 12.93 3.27 3.68
CA LYS A 120 13.78 3.93 2.67
C LYS A 120 13.49 5.41 2.49
N ALA A 121 12.31 5.88 2.89
CA ALA A 121 11.85 7.24 2.70
C ALA A 121 11.19 7.77 3.99
N SER A 122 11.08 9.09 4.13
CA SER A 122 10.39 9.67 5.28
C SER A 122 8.87 9.53 5.18
N GLN A 123 8.18 9.50 6.33
CA GLN A 123 6.72 9.56 6.39
C GLN A 123 6.16 10.80 5.67
N GLU A 124 6.88 11.93 5.71
CA GLU A 124 6.49 13.18 5.05
C GLU A 124 6.38 12.97 3.54
N LYS A 125 7.37 12.31 2.92
CA LYS A 125 7.31 11.96 1.50
C LYS A 125 6.11 11.07 1.16
N ILE A 126 5.82 10.07 1.99
CA ILE A 126 4.72 9.12 1.77
C ILE A 126 3.36 9.80 1.94
N LEU A 127 3.20 10.63 2.97
CA LEU A 127 1.90 11.15 3.36
C LEU A 127 1.56 12.49 2.69
N PHE A 128 2.56 13.26 2.24
CA PHE A 128 2.35 14.61 1.70
C PHE A 128 2.95 14.79 0.32
N ASP A 129 4.27 14.74 0.17
CA ASP A 129 4.95 15.07 -1.09
C ASP A 129 4.45 14.23 -2.27
N TYR A 130 4.20 12.94 -2.03
CA TYR A 130 3.68 12.04 -3.05
C TYR A 130 2.30 12.47 -3.57
N TRP A 131 1.40 12.91 -2.69
CA TRP A 131 0.04 13.28 -3.09
C TRP A 131 0.00 14.62 -3.81
N ASP A 132 0.84 15.57 -3.42
CA ASP A 132 1.02 16.82 -4.15
C ASP A 132 1.52 16.56 -5.57
N ALA A 133 2.56 15.74 -5.70
CA ALA A 133 3.10 15.35 -7.00
C ALA A 133 2.11 14.49 -7.82
N ALA A 134 1.37 13.57 -7.20
CA ALA A 134 0.39 12.74 -7.88
C ALA A 134 -0.76 13.54 -8.49
N GLY A 135 -1.12 14.66 -7.86
CA GLY A 135 -2.08 15.61 -8.39
C GLY A 135 -1.61 16.28 -9.69
N GLU A 136 -0.31 16.52 -9.83
CA GLU A 136 0.27 17.22 -10.98
C GLU A 136 0.69 16.26 -12.11
N TYR A 137 1.38 15.18 -11.76
CA TYR A 137 2.06 14.30 -12.73
C TYR A 137 1.34 12.95 -12.93
N GLY A 138 0.39 12.60 -12.05
CA GLY A 138 -0.20 11.27 -11.98
C GLY A 138 0.60 10.33 -11.08
N TRP A 139 -0.05 9.25 -10.62
CA TRP A 139 0.45 8.40 -9.55
C TRP A 139 1.81 7.74 -9.83
N ALA A 140 2.02 7.25 -11.06
CA ALA A 140 3.23 6.52 -11.42
C ALA A 140 4.45 7.43 -11.54
N GLU A 141 4.29 8.57 -12.22
CA GLU A 141 5.35 9.56 -12.38
C GLU A 141 5.70 10.22 -11.05
N ALA A 142 4.67 10.54 -10.25
CA ALA A 142 4.87 11.04 -8.89
C ALA A 142 5.66 10.07 -8.01
N PHE A 143 5.38 8.76 -8.13
CA PHE A 143 6.12 7.74 -7.40
C PHE A 143 7.62 7.79 -7.73
N GLU A 144 7.96 7.85 -9.01
CA GLU A 144 9.36 7.94 -9.45
C GLU A 144 10.03 9.24 -9.00
N LEU A 145 9.33 10.37 -9.09
CA LEU A 145 9.86 11.68 -8.69
C LEU A 145 10.12 11.77 -7.18
N VAL A 146 9.18 11.31 -6.37
CA VAL A 146 9.25 11.49 -4.90
C VAL A 146 10.17 10.47 -4.24
N PHE A 147 10.12 9.23 -4.71
CA PHE A 147 10.91 8.15 -4.11
C PHE A 147 12.25 7.90 -4.80
N ASP A 148 12.56 8.63 -5.90
CA ASP A 148 13.78 8.45 -6.70
C ASP A 148 13.98 6.98 -7.14
N GLN A 149 12.88 6.31 -7.45
CA GLN A 149 12.85 4.89 -7.76
C GLN A 149 11.72 4.59 -8.75
N SER A 150 12.02 3.86 -9.83
CA SER A 150 10.97 3.43 -10.75
C SER A 150 10.03 2.41 -10.08
N LEU A 151 8.75 2.43 -10.48
CA LEU A 151 7.78 1.42 -10.02
C LEU A 151 8.25 -0.01 -10.30
N THR A 152 8.88 -0.24 -11.45
CA THR A 152 9.41 -1.57 -11.80
C THR A 152 10.50 -2.02 -10.83
N SER A 153 11.41 -1.11 -10.44
CA SER A 153 12.44 -1.39 -9.44
C SER A 153 11.81 -1.66 -8.07
N PHE A 154 10.88 -0.79 -7.66
CA PHE A 154 10.15 -0.96 -6.40
C PHE A 154 9.45 -2.33 -6.32
N TYR A 155 8.70 -2.70 -7.34
CA TYR A 155 8.03 -4.00 -7.36
C TYR A 155 9.00 -5.17 -7.25
N SER A 156 10.13 -5.11 -7.96
CA SER A 156 11.13 -6.17 -7.91
C SER A 156 11.78 -6.30 -6.53
N GLU A 157 12.07 -5.18 -5.88
CA GLU A 157 12.62 -5.14 -4.53
C GLU A 157 11.60 -5.58 -3.48
N PHE A 158 10.34 -5.15 -3.61
CA PHE A 158 9.27 -5.56 -2.72
C PHE A 158 8.97 -7.06 -2.86
N GLU A 159 8.95 -7.59 -4.07
CA GLU A 159 8.82 -9.03 -4.30
C GLU A 159 9.98 -9.82 -3.67
N ALA A 160 11.23 -9.31 -3.74
CA ALA A 160 12.37 -9.91 -3.06
C ALA A 160 12.22 -9.84 -1.52
N PHE A 161 11.78 -8.71 -0.98
CA PHE A 161 11.44 -8.56 0.43
C PHE A 161 10.38 -9.57 0.87
N LEU A 162 9.37 -9.83 0.05
CA LEU A 162 8.33 -10.83 0.33
C LEU A 162 8.86 -12.28 0.36
N GLN A 163 10.06 -12.57 -0.15
CA GLN A 163 10.67 -13.91 -0.02
C GLN A 163 11.34 -14.13 1.33
N LEU A 164 11.71 -13.07 2.06
CA LEU A 164 12.31 -13.16 3.39
C LEU A 164 11.35 -13.85 4.38
N SER A 165 11.87 -14.45 5.42
CA SER A 165 11.04 -14.96 6.55
C SER A 165 10.31 -13.79 7.24
N VAL A 166 9.23 -14.09 7.97
CA VAL A 166 8.51 -13.05 8.74
C VAL A 166 9.44 -12.37 9.74
N ASP A 167 10.33 -13.11 10.39
CA ASP A 167 11.27 -12.55 11.37
C ASP A 167 12.29 -11.59 10.71
N GLU A 168 12.78 -11.92 9.52
CA GLU A 168 13.64 -11.01 8.74
C GLU A 168 12.87 -9.76 8.30
N GLN A 169 11.62 -9.91 7.82
CA GLN A 169 10.76 -8.78 7.46
C GLN A 169 10.47 -7.85 8.64
N LEU A 170 10.19 -8.40 9.82
CA LEU A 170 10.02 -7.63 11.05
C LEU A 170 11.29 -6.85 11.41
N THR A 171 12.46 -7.50 11.27
CA THR A 171 13.77 -6.87 11.53
C THR A 171 14.01 -5.67 10.61
N GLU A 172 13.65 -5.76 9.32
CA GLU A 172 13.71 -4.62 8.37
C GLU A 172 12.86 -3.42 8.82
N PHE A 173 11.77 -3.67 9.54
CA PHE A 173 10.91 -2.62 10.11
C PHE A 173 11.32 -2.16 11.50
N GLY A 174 12.43 -2.69 12.06
CA GLY A 174 12.87 -2.38 13.43
C GLY A 174 11.98 -2.97 14.52
N ILE A 175 11.14 -3.96 14.17
CA ILE A 175 10.25 -4.67 15.07
C ILE A 175 10.95 -5.95 15.55
N SER A 176 10.93 -6.20 16.85
CA SER A 176 11.49 -7.44 17.40
C SER A 176 10.62 -8.62 16.99
N PRO A 177 11.20 -9.71 16.45
CA PRO A 177 10.49 -10.93 16.07
C PRO A 177 9.74 -11.62 17.21
#